data_c8b3daee5b2780c942afe49bd95e96eb
#
_entry.id   c8b3daee5b2780c942afe49bd95e96eb
#
_cell.length_a   1.000
_cell.length_b   1.000
_cell.length_c   1.000
_cell.angle_alpha   90.00
_cell.angle_beta   90.00
_cell.angle_gamma   90.00
#
_symmetry.space_group_name_H-M   'P 1'
#
loop_
_entity.id
_entity.type
_entity.pdbx_description
1 polymer ?
#
loop_
_entity_poly.entity_id
_entity_poly.type
_entity_poly.pdbx_seq_one_letter_code
_entity_poly.pdbx_strand_id
1 'polypeptide(L)'
;MRRLLTAKAADLNLSTPGAPLVVQQIIRPTGLLDPKITVRPLKAQIDETIELCRRRIESGERILITTLTKKTAEDLADYLREIGLKVRYLHSDIDTIERVEILRSLRAGECDVLVGINLLREGLDLPEVSLVCILDADKEGYLRSQTSLIQTSGRAARHLNGEVVLFADTITGSMRALIDVSIHRRAIQEAYNTEHG
;
A
#
# COMPACT_ATOMS: atom_id res chain seq x y z
N MET A 1 -25.73 -10.38 -3.18
CA MET A 1 -25.14 -9.98 -1.90
C MET A 1 -25.77 -10.69 -0.67
N ARG A 2 -27.10 -10.73 -0.49
CA ARG A 2 -27.73 -11.46 0.64
C ARG A 2 -27.46 -12.98 0.68
N ARG A 3 -27.37 -13.68 -0.47
CA ARG A 3 -27.13 -15.14 -0.51
C ARG A 3 -25.75 -15.58 -0.06
N LEU A 4 -24.71 -14.79 -0.30
CA LEU A 4 -23.33 -15.08 0.14
C LEU A 4 -23.17 -14.90 1.66
N LEU A 5 -23.85 -13.93 2.23
CA LEU A 5 -23.85 -13.70 3.67
C LEU A 5 -24.60 -14.83 4.43
N THR A 6 -25.67 -15.36 3.84
CA THR A 6 -26.46 -16.45 4.46
C THR A 6 -25.73 -17.80 4.41
N ALA A 7 -24.99 -18.12 3.34
CA ALA A 7 -24.23 -19.36 3.27
C ALA A 7 -23.07 -19.41 4.28
N LYS A 8 -22.34 -18.30 4.42
CA LYS A 8 -21.25 -18.21 5.43
C LYS A 8 -21.72 -18.10 6.88
N ALA A 9 -22.90 -17.55 7.12
CA ALA A 9 -23.51 -17.55 8.46
C ALA A 9 -23.94 -18.95 8.93
N ALA A 10 -24.22 -19.87 8.01
CA ALA A 10 -24.51 -21.27 8.32
C ALA A 10 -23.23 -22.08 8.65
N ASP A 11 -22.08 -21.72 8.04
CA ASP A 11 -20.78 -22.34 8.31
C ASP A 11 -20.14 -21.81 9.61
N LEU A 12 -20.49 -20.60 10.00
CA LEU A 12 -20.18 -20.06 11.34
C LEU A 12 -21.19 -20.65 12.31
N ASN A 13 -20.73 -21.56 13.15
CA ASN A 13 -21.56 -22.18 14.20
C ASN A 13 -21.96 -21.13 15.25
N LEU A 14 -22.88 -20.22 14.86
CA LEU A 14 -23.38 -19.09 15.66
C LEU A 14 -24.14 -19.54 16.91
N SER A 15 -24.39 -20.85 17.03
CA SER A 15 -25.00 -21.46 18.22
C SER A 15 -24.00 -21.70 19.36
N THR A 16 -22.69 -21.51 19.11
CA THR A 16 -21.66 -21.66 20.15
C THR A 16 -21.53 -20.36 20.92
N PRO A 17 -21.82 -20.35 22.25
CA PRO A 17 -21.62 -19.16 23.08
C PRO A 17 -20.16 -18.69 22.98
N GLY A 18 -19.94 -17.41 22.63
CA GLY A 18 -18.61 -16.83 22.47
C GLY A 18 -18.03 -16.90 21.04
N ALA A 19 -18.74 -17.45 20.05
CA ALA A 19 -18.31 -17.36 18.66
C ALA A 19 -18.31 -15.88 18.19
N PRO A 20 -17.23 -15.40 17.54
CA PRO A 20 -17.16 -14.01 17.09
C PRO A 20 -18.21 -13.77 15.99
N LEU A 21 -19.07 -12.75 16.21
CA LEU A 21 -20.05 -12.27 15.23
C LEU A 21 -19.40 -11.53 14.04
N VAL A 22 -18.08 -11.58 13.91
CA VAL A 22 -17.31 -10.88 12.88
C VAL A 22 -17.08 -11.80 11.69
N VAL A 23 -17.68 -11.45 10.55
CA VAL A 23 -17.42 -12.11 9.25
C VAL A 23 -16.30 -11.38 8.54
N GLN A 24 -15.23 -12.09 8.23
CA GLN A 24 -14.13 -11.55 7.42
C GLN A 24 -14.37 -11.86 5.94
N GLN A 25 -14.44 -10.83 5.10
CA GLN A 25 -14.46 -10.97 3.64
C GLN A 25 -13.03 -10.81 3.13
N ILE A 26 -12.34 -11.94 2.88
CA ILE A 26 -10.94 -11.96 2.42
C ILE A 26 -10.86 -12.13 0.91
N ILE A 27 -11.72 -12.97 0.34
CA ILE A 27 -11.70 -13.28 -1.09
C ILE A 27 -12.11 -12.07 -1.93
N ARG A 28 -11.26 -11.75 -2.92
CA ARG A 28 -11.53 -10.76 -3.95
C ARG A 28 -11.97 -11.47 -5.24
N PRO A 29 -13.15 -11.13 -5.79
CA PRO A 29 -13.63 -11.75 -7.05
C PRO A 29 -12.70 -11.49 -8.24
N THR A 30 -11.86 -10.45 -8.18
CA THR A 30 -10.89 -10.10 -9.21
C THR A 30 -9.67 -11.02 -9.27
N GLY A 31 -9.51 -11.91 -8.30
CA GLY A 31 -8.32 -12.76 -8.17
C GLY A 31 -7.05 -12.05 -7.72
N LEU A 32 -7.07 -10.71 -7.55
CA LEU A 32 -5.90 -9.94 -7.15
C LEU A 32 -5.45 -10.27 -5.72
N LEU A 33 -4.17 -10.55 -5.59
CA LEU A 33 -3.53 -10.82 -4.30
C LEU A 33 -3.26 -9.53 -3.51
N ASP A 34 -3.19 -9.63 -2.19
CA ASP A 34 -2.60 -8.56 -1.38
C ASP A 34 -1.13 -8.34 -1.80
N PRO A 35 -0.59 -7.12 -1.70
CA PRO A 35 0.77 -6.85 -2.15
C PRO A 35 1.80 -7.68 -1.37
N LYS A 36 2.90 -8.03 -2.05
CA LYS A 36 4.05 -8.64 -1.40
C LYS A 36 4.72 -7.63 -0.49
N ILE A 37 4.98 -8.00 0.77
CA ILE A 37 5.68 -7.15 1.72
C ILE A 37 7.14 -7.56 1.79
N THR A 38 8.05 -6.61 1.59
CA THR A 38 9.51 -6.79 1.68
C THR A 38 10.07 -5.81 2.71
N VAL A 39 10.97 -6.25 3.58
CA VAL A 39 11.68 -5.37 4.52
C VAL A 39 13.11 -5.19 4.04
N ARG A 40 13.59 -3.94 4.02
CA ARG A 40 14.92 -3.55 3.61
C ARG A 40 15.58 -2.67 4.69
N PRO A 41 16.92 -2.68 4.84
CA PRO A 41 17.61 -1.87 5.83
C PRO A 41 17.50 -0.38 5.54
N LEU A 42 17.58 0.45 6.58
CA LEU A 42 17.53 1.92 6.47
C LEU A 42 18.75 2.51 5.75
N LYS A 43 19.89 1.89 5.86
CA LYS A 43 21.19 2.46 5.44
C LYS A 43 21.23 2.97 4.00
N ALA A 44 20.50 2.35 3.10
CA ALA A 44 20.45 2.72 1.68
C ALA A 44 19.03 3.01 1.19
N GLN A 45 18.12 3.38 2.10
CA GLN A 45 16.70 3.49 1.77
C GLN A 45 16.40 4.43 0.60
N ILE A 46 17.14 5.52 0.42
CA ILE A 46 16.92 6.46 -0.69
C ILE A 46 17.44 5.87 -1.99
N ASP A 47 18.68 5.36 -2.02
CA ASP A 47 19.28 4.78 -3.21
C ASP A 47 18.48 3.56 -3.72
N GLU A 48 18.08 2.68 -2.81
CA GLU A 48 17.23 1.53 -3.15
C GLU A 48 15.84 1.97 -3.63
N THR A 49 15.25 3.00 -3.03
CA THR A 49 13.97 3.55 -3.49
C THR A 49 14.09 4.08 -4.91
N ILE A 50 15.17 4.79 -5.25
CA ILE A 50 15.42 5.30 -6.61
C ILE A 50 15.52 4.15 -7.60
N GLU A 51 16.28 3.12 -7.27
CA GLU A 51 16.45 1.95 -8.12
C GLU A 51 15.13 1.21 -8.37
N LEU A 52 14.35 1.04 -7.33
CA LEU A 52 13.01 0.46 -7.42
C LEU A 52 12.08 1.31 -8.28
N CYS A 53 12.11 2.65 -8.11
CA CYS A 53 11.34 3.58 -8.92
C CYS A 53 11.68 3.44 -10.40
N ARG A 54 12.98 3.45 -10.77
CA ARG A 54 13.41 3.33 -12.16
C ARG A 54 12.88 2.06 -12.82
N ARG A 55 13.01 0.90 -12.14
CA ARG A 55 12.50 -0.39 -12.65
C ARG A 55 10.99 -0.36 -12.89
N ARG A 56 10.22 0.23 -11.98
CA ARG A 56 8.76 0.32 -12.12
C ARG A 56 8.33 1.29 -13.21
N ILE A 57 9.05 2.41 -13.35
CA ILE A 57 8.81 3.40 -14.40
C ILE A 57 9.07 2.80 -15.80
N GLU A 58 10.14 2.02 -15.96
CA GLU A 58 10.45 1.30 -17.20
C GLU A 58 9.31 0.35 -17.62
N SER A 59 8.59 -0.21 -16.65
CA SER A 59 7.40 -1.05 -16.88
C SER A 59 6.10 -0.25 -17.04
N GLY A 60 6.15 1.09 -17.02
CA GLY A 60 4.97 1.95 -17.10
C GLY A 60 4.12 2.00 -15.82
N GLU A 61 4.64 1.48 -14.71
CA GLU A 61 3.96 1.40 -13.42
C GLU A 61 4.17 2.67 -12.59
N ARG A 62 3.33 2.88 -11.57
CA ARG A 62 3.37 4.07 -10.69
C ARG A 62 3.77 3.72 -9.28
N ILE A 63 4.37 4.69 -8.60
CA ILE A 63 5.00 4.48 -7.29
C ILE A 63 4.46 5.48 -6.28
N LEU A 64 4.21 5.01 -5.05
CA LEU A 64 3.95 5.84 -3.88
C LEU A 64 5.11 5.74 -2.91
N ILE A 65 5.57 6.88 -2.39
CA ILE A 65 6.60 6.94 -1.35
C ILE A 65 6.02 7.69 -0.15
N THR A 66 6.11 7.08 1.04
CA THR A 66 5.66 7.73 2.28
C THR A 66 6.82 8.05 3.20
N THR A 67 6.83 9.28 3.70
CA THR A 67 7.78 9.80 4.70
C THR A 67 7.09 10.12 6.01
N LEU A 68 7.85 10.57 7.02
CA LEU A 68 7.30 10.94 8.32
C LEU A 68 7.00 12.43 8.47
N THR A 69 7.69 13.30 7.72
CA THR A 69 7.52 14.74 7.82
C THR A 69 7.33 15.42 6.47
N LYS A 70 6.69 16.59 6.46
CA LYS A 70 6.54 17.43 5.27
C LYS A 70 7.90 17.74 4.65
N LYS A 71 8.83 18.21 5.48
CA LYS A 71 10.17 18.59 5.04
C LYS A 71 10.88 17.42 4.33
N THR A 72 10.89 16.23 4.95
CA THR A 72 11.51 15.04 4.33
C THR A 72 10.83 14.68 3.01
N ALA A 73 9.50 14.85 2.91
CA ALA A 73 8.80 14.57 1.67
C ALA A 73 9.12 15.58 0.56
N GLU A 74 9.21 16.87 0.90
CA GLU A 74 9.61 17.95 0.00
C GLU A 74 11.05 17.74 -0.49
N ASP A 75 12.00 17.62 0.44
CA ASP A 75 13.43 17.41 0.13
C ASP A 75 13.61 16.17 -0.77
N LEU A 76 12.90 15.08 -0.48
CA LEU A 76 12.96 13.88 -1.30
C LEU A 76 12.34 14.10 -2.68
N ALA A 77 11.19 14.76 -2.77
CA ALA A 77 10.55 15.03 -4.05
C ALA A 77 11.43 15.91 -4.95
N ASP A 78 12.09 16.92 -4.37
CA ASP A 78 13.02 17.80 -5.11
C ASP A 78 14.24 17.01 -5.57
N TYR A 79 14.86 16.22 -4.71
CA TYR A 79 15.99 15.37 -5.08
C TYR A 79 15.64 14.40 -6.21
N LEU A 80 14.47 13.74 -6.13
CA LEU A 80 14.04 12.83 -7.18
C LEU A 80 13.79 13.54 -8.52
N ARG A 81 13.31 14.80 -8.51
CA ARG A 81 13.17 15.62 -9.71
C ARG A 81 14.53 16.01 -10.30
N GLU A 82 15.51 16.39 -9.46
CA GLU A 82 16.86 16.73 -9.90
C GLU A 82 17.54 15.57 -10.63
N ILE A 83 17.29 14.34 -10.23
CA ILE A 83 17.81 13.14 -10.92
C ILE A 83 16.93 12.68 -12.10
N GLY A 84 15.95 13.47 -12.51
CA GLY A 84 15.18 13.30 -13.74
C GLY A 84 13.91 12.46 -13.63
N LEU A 85 13.44 12.13 -12.41
CA LEU A 85 12.17 11.45 -12.22
C LEU A 85 10.99 12.43 -12.24
N LYS A 86 9.85 12.01 -12.80
CA LYS A 86 8.61 12.80 -12.81
C LYS A 86 7.88 12.61 -11.48
N VAL A 87 8.08 13.54 -10.56
CA VAL A 87 7.60 13.44 -9.18
C VAL A 87 6.61 14.54 -8.84
N ARG A 88 5.54 14.18 -8.16
CA ARG A 88 4.63 15.09 -7.46
C ARG A 88 4.71 14.86 -5.96
N TYR A 89 4.49 15.94 -5.21
CA TYR A 89 4.41 15.92 -3.75
C TYR A 89 2.96 16.11 -3.30
N LEU A 90 2.52 15.31 -2.33
CA LEU A 90 1.16 15.38 -1.78
C LEU A 90 1.23 15.53 -0.26
N HIS A 91 0.65 16.60 0.27
CA HIS A 91 0.55 16.86 1.71
C HIS A 91 -0.90 17.21 2.15
N SER A 92 -1.09 17.36 3.46
CA SER A 92 -2.42 17.59 4.04
C SER A 92 -3.06 18.91 3.68
N ASP A 93 -2.25 19.92 3.35
CA ASP A 93 -2.69 21.30 3.15
C ASP A 93 -2.99 21.62 1.67
N ILE A 94 -2.77 20.66 0.78
CA ILE A 94 -3.16 20.74 -0.63
C ILE A 94 -4.69 20.74 -0.72
N ASP A 95 -5.24 21.69 -1.44
CA ASP A 95 -6.68 21.77 -1.63
C ASP A 95 -7.24 20.58 -2.44
N THR A 96 -8.55 20.47 -2.47
CA THR A 96 -9.22 19.34 -3.13
C THR A 96 -9.02 19.37 -4.65
N ILE A 97 -8.93 20.55 -5.26
CA ILE A 97 -8.80 20.69 -6.71
C ILE A 97 -7.39 20.29 -7.13
N GLU A 98 -6.37 20.85 -6.50
CA GLU A 98 -4.97 20.50 -6.77
C GLU A 98 -4.70 19.01 -6.53
N ARG A 99 -5.31 18.43 -5.49
CA ARG A 99 -5.23 16.99 -5.23
C ARG A 99 -5.78 16.16 -6.39
N VAL A 100 -6.92 16.55 -6.96
CA VAL A 100 -7.51 15.85 -8.12
C VAL A 100 -6.59 15.94 -9.34
N GLU A 101 -5.95 17.11 -9.54
CA GLU A 101 -5.00 17.31 -10.64
C GLU A 101 -3.76 16.44 -10.48
N ILE A 102 -3.19 16.34 -9.28
CA ILE A 102 -2.05 15.47 -8.98
C ILE A 102 -2.40 14.00 -9.29
N LEU A 103 -3.59 13.55 -8.88
CA LEU A 103 -4.03 12.19 -9.14
C LEU A 103 -4.30 11.91 -10.63
N ARG A 104 -4.83 12.89 -11.35
CA ARG A 104 -4.98 12.82 -12.82
C ARG A 104 -3.62 12.72 -13.51
N SER A 105 -2.64 13.53 -13.11
CA SER A 105 -1.30 13.51 -13.68
C SER A 105 -0.61 12.15 -13.46
N LEU A 106 -0.83 11.51 -12.30
CA LEU A 106 -0.31 10.17 -12.02
C LEU A 106 -0.95 9.12 -12.96
N ARG A 107 -2.27 9.17 -13.15
CA ARG A 107 -2.98 8.26 -14.07
C ARG A 107 -2.61 8.49 -15.53
N ALA A 108 -2.45 9.75 -15.93
CA ALA A 108 -2.08 10.12 -17.30
C ALA A 108 -0.60 9.80 -17.63
N GLY A 109 0.23 9.45 -16.64
CA GLY A 109 1.66 9.23 -16.84
C GLY A 109 2.50 10.50 -16.98
N GLU A 110 1.92 11.65 -16.64
CA GLU A 110 2.63 12.91 -16.52
C GLU A 110 3.50 12.96 -15.26
N CYS A 111 3.15 12.11 -14.25
CA CYS A 111 3.87 11.89 -13.03
C CYS A 111 4.00 10.37 -12.81
N ASP A 112 5.17 9.92 -12.42
CA ASP A 112 5.45 8.50 -12.19
C ASP A 112 5.51 8.17 -10.70
N VAL A 113 5.94 9.13 -9.89
CA VAL A 113 6.16 8.96 -8.46
C VAL A 113 5.37 10.00 -7.67
N LEU A 114 4.63 9.55 -6.68
CA LEU A 114 3.96 10.40 -5.71
C LEU A 114 4.62 10.26 -4.34
N VAL A 115 5.15 11.35 -3.81
CA VAL A 115 5.74 11.42 -2.47
C VAL A 115 4.79 12.11 -1.51
N GLY A 116 4.59 11.58 -0.31
CA GLY A 116 3.74 12.25 0.68
C GLY A 116 3.88 11.68 2.08
N ILE A 117 3.24 12.33 3.05
CA ILE A 117 3.28 11.93 4.46
C ILE A 117 2.16 10.96 4.78
N ASN A 118 0.95 11.37 4.51
CA ASN A 118 -0.26 10.61 4.81
C ASN A 118 -1.08 10.42 3.53
N LEU A 119 -0.77 9.38 2.81
CA LEU A 119 -1.48 9.00 1.59
C LEU A 119 -2.75 8.17 1.89
N LEU A 120 -3.22 8.21 3.15
CA LEU A 120 -4.35 7.42 3.64
C LEU A 120 -5.72 8.07 3.40
N ARG A 121 -5.76 9.36 3.02
CA ARG A 121 -7.03 10.09 2.83
C ARG A 121 -7.92 9.36 1.81
N GLU A 122 -9.21 9.35 2.12
CA GLU A 122 -10.26 8.71 1.31
C GLU A 122 -10.22 9.13 -0.16
N GLY A 123 -10.60 8.22 -1.05
CA GLY A 123 -10.72 8.49 -2.48
C GLY A 123 -9.45 8.25 -3.32
N LEU A 124 -8.36 7.73 -2.75
CA LEU A 124 -7.20 7.29 -3.54
C LEU A 124 -7.42 5.87 -4.07
N ASP A 125 -8.06 5.75 -5.19
CA ASP A 125 -8.11 4.52 -5.96
C ASP A 125 -7.13 4.63 -7.14
N LEU A 126 -5.99 3.96 -7.03
CA LEU A 126 -4.87 4.06 -7.97
C LEU A 126 -4.46 2.65 -8.42
N PRO A 127 -5.20 2.05 -9.36
CA PRO A 127 -4.88 0.71 -9.87
C PRO A 127 -3.53 0.66 -10.62
N GLU A 128 -3.00 1.81 -11.03
CA GLU A 128 -1.71 1.95 -11.70
C GLU A 128 -0.52 1.82 -10.76
N VAL A 129 -0.75 1.92 -9.44
CA VAL A 129 0.31 1.85 -8.42
C VAL A 129 0.67 0.40 -8.15
N SER A 130 1.89 0.04 -8.52
CA SER A 130 2.46 -1.28 -8.27
C SER A 130 3.39 -1.33 -7.06
N LEU A 131 4.01 -0.19 -6.72
CA LEU A 131 4.99 -0.11 -5.64
C LEU A 131 4.62 0.94 -4.60
N VAL A 132 4.70 0.56 -3.34
CA VAL A 132 4.64 1.48 -2.20
C VAL A 132 5.92 1.35 -1.39
N CYS A 133 6.68 2.44 -1.29
CA CYS A 133 7.86 2.54 -0.44
C CYS A 133 7.49 3.27 0.87
N ILE A 134 7.73 2.64 2.00
CA ILE A 134 7.50 3.21 3.32
C ILE A 134 8.86 3.44 3.98
N LEU A 135 9.33 4.70 3.97
CA LEU A 135 10.58 5.09 4.59
C LEU A 135 10.43 5.15 6.10
N ASP A 136 11.51 4.86 6.82
CA ASP A 136 11.52 4.88 8.28
C ASP A 136 10.33 4.11 8.89
N ALA A 137 10.11 2.89 8.41
CA ALA A 137 8.93 2.10 8.79
C ALA A 137 8.99 1.61 10.25
N ASP A 138 10.16 1.56 10.86
CA ASP A 138 10.38 1.19 12.26
C ASP A 138 10.22 2.37 13.26
N LYS A 139 9.99 3.58 12.77
CA LYS A 139 9.72 4.73 13.64
C LYS A 139 8.26 4.69 14.09
N GLU A 140 8.01 4.02 15.21
CA GLU A 140 6.66 3.90 15.76
C GLU A 140 5.99 5.26 15.96
N GLY A 141 4.68 5.31 15.69
CA GLY A 141 3.85 6.49 15.78
C GLY A 141 2.58 6.36 14.96
N TYR A 142 1.76 7.41 14.95
CA TYR A 142 0.47 7.41 14.25
C TYR A 142 0.59 7.00 12.76
N LEU A 143 1.60 7.52 12.05
CA LEU A 143 1.83 7.23 10.62
C LEU A 143 2.42 5.84 10.34
N ARG A 144 2.89 5.16 11.37
CA ARG A 144 3.46 3.81 11.31
C ARG A 144 2.73 2.81 12.22
N SER A 145 1.53 3.18 12.67
CA SER A 145 0.62 2.26 13.37
C SER A 145 0.20 1.12 12.45
N GLN A 146 -0.21 0.00 13.02
CA GLN A 146 -0.72 -1.15 12.27
C GLN A 146 -1.78 -0.74 11.24
N THR A 147 -2.77 0.06 11.65
CA THR A 147 -3.83 0.53 10.76
C THR A 147 -3.28 1.36 9.61
N SER A 148 -2.37 2.30 9.89
CA SER A 148 -1.75 3.15 8.87
C SER A 148 -0.93 2.33 7.86
N LEU A 149 -0.14 1.38 8.34
CA LEU A 149 0.67 0.51 7.48
C LEU A 149 -0.21 -0.37 6.59
N ILE A 150 -1.27 -1.00 7.13
CA ILE A 150 -2.21 -1.83 6.35
C ILE A 150 -2.93 -0.98 5.28
N GLN A 151 -3.41 0.20 5.62
CA GLN A 151 -4.11 1.07 4.67
C GLN A 151 -3.18 1.59 3.57
N THR A 152 -1.97 2.00 3.91
CA THR A 152 -0.96 2.46 2.94
C THR A 152 -0.56 1.33 2.00
N SER A 153 -0.29 0.15 2.54
CA SER A 153 0.03 -1.05 1.76
C SER A 153 -1.10 -1.45 0.82
N GLY A 154 -2.35 -1.27 1.23
CA GLY A 154 -3.53 -1.52 0.42
C GLY A 154 -3.61 -0.70 -0.88
N ARG A 155 -2.80 0.34 -1.04
CA ARG A 155 -2.74 1.13 -2.29
C ARG A 155 -2.14 0.34 -3.45
N ALA A 156 -1.20 -0.58 -3.19
CA ALA A 156 -0.66 -1.48 -4.21
C ALA A 156 -1.52 -2.75 -4.41
N ALA A 157 -2.59 -2.95 -3.65
CA ALA A 157 -3.37 -4.18 -3.67
C ALA A 157 -4.28 -4.35 -4.89
N ARG A 158 -4.33 -3.37 -5.78
CA ARG A 158 -5.11 -3.41 -7.04
C ARG A 158 -4.26 -3.66 -8.27
N HIS A 159 -2.97 -3.77 -8.10
CA HIS A 159 -2.02 -4.06 -9.17
C HIS A 159 -1.56 -5.52 -9.11
N LEU A 160 -1.43 -6.18 -10.27
CA LEU A 160 -0.96 -7.58 -10.35
C LEU A 160 0.42 -7.75 -9.72
N ASN A 161 1.32 -6.79 -9.97
CA ASN A 161 2.69 -6.75 -9.45
C ASN A 161 2.79 -5.96 -8.14
N GLY A 162 1.71 -5.90 -7.35
CA GLY A 162 1.66 -5.11 -6.12
C GLY A 162 2.75 -5.50 -5.13
N GLU A 163 3.61 -4.55 -4.78
CA GLU A 163 4.68 -4.72 -3.80
C GLU A 163 4.73 -3.55 -2.82
N VAL A 164 5.07 -3.84 -1.59
CA VAL A 164 5.34 -2.85 -0.55
C VAL A 164 6.72 -3.10 0.02
N VAL A 165 7.55 -2.08 0.03
CA VAL A 165 8.88 -2.12 0.63
C VAL A 165 8.87 -1.26 1.89
N LEU A 166 9.15 -1.91 3.02
CA LEU A 166 9.31 -1.28 4.33
C LEU A 166 10.80 -1.08 4.59
N PHE A 167 11.25 0.15 4.71
CA PHE A 167 12.63 0.42 5.11
C PHE A 167 12.72 0.52 6.63
N ALA A 168 13.43 -0.42 7.22
CA ALA A 168 13.53 -0.58 8.68
C ALA A 168 14.74 -1.41 9.07
N ASP A 169 15.39 -1.05 10.16
CA ASP A 169 16.42 -1.89 10.77
C ASP A 169 15.85 -2.86 11.81
N THR A 170 14.67 -2.54 12.34
CA THR A 170 13.97 -3.37 13.33
C THR A 170 12.52 -3.60 12.91
N ILE A 171 12.05 -4.85 12.96
CA ILE A 171 10.64 -5.16 12.70
C ILE A 171 9.82 -4.88 13.95
N THR A 172 9.01 -3.83 13.90
CA THR A 172 8.10 -3.44 14.99
C THR A 172 6.86 -4.34 15.07
N GLY A 173 6.09 -4.24 16.16
CA GLY A 173 4.83 -4.95 16.31
C GLY A 173 3.81 -4.60 15.21
N SER A 174 3.74 -3.33 14.81
CA SER A 174 2.88 -2.85 13.73
C SER A 174 3.28 -3.41 12.36
N MET A 175 4.57 -3.49 12.08
CA MET A 175 5.10 -4.11 10.85
C MET A 175 4.82 -5.61 10.83
N ARG A 176 5.02 -6.31 11.94
CA ARG A 176 4.74 -7.74 12.08
C ARG A 176 3.28 -8.02 11.76
N ALA A 177 2.37 -7.26 12.36
CA ALA A 177 0.94 -7.40 12.11
C ALA A 177 0.56 -7.20 10.62
N LEU A 178 1.17 -6.21 9.93
CA LEU A 178 0.98 -6.03 8.48
C LEU A 178 1.47 -7.24 7.69
N ILE A 179 2.69 -7.73 7.99
CA ILE A 179 3.30 -8.86 7.28
C ILE A 179 2.43 -10.11 7.45
N ASP A 180 2.02 -10.42 8.67
CA ASP A 180 1.20 -11.60 8.99
C ASP A 180 -0.16 -11.54 8.31
N VAL A 181 -0.83 -10.38 8.31
CA VAL A 181 -2.11 -10.16 7.62
C VAL A 181 -1.95 -10.33 6.10
N SER A 182 -0.87 -9.80 5.50
CA SER A 182 -0.63 -9.94 4.07
C SER A 182 -0.38 -11.40 3.69
N ILE A 183 0.47 -12.11 4.42
CA ILE A 183 0.75 -13.53 4.18
C ILE A 183 -0.53 -14.36 4.28
N HIS A 184 -1.32 -14.16 5.33
CA HIS A 184 -2.58 -14.86 5.54
C HIS A 184 -3.58 -14.65 4.41
N ARG A 185 -3.81 -13.38 4.03
CA ARG A 185 -4.75 -13.04 2.95
C ARG A 185 -4.29 -13.54 1.59
N ARG A 186 -3.00 -13.45 1.30
CA ARG A 186 -2.42 -13.99 0.06
C ARG A 186 -2.65 -15.49 -0.04
N ALA A 187 -2.33 -16.26 1.01
CA ALA A 187 -2.50 -17.71 1.02
C ALA A 187 -3.96 -18.13 0.75
N ILE A 188 -4.94 -17.44 1.36
CA ILE A 188 -6.37 -17.70 1.14
C ILE A 188 -6.77 -17.37 -0.30
N GLN A 189 -6.33 -16.22 -0.83
CA GLN A 189 -6.67 -15.81 -2.19
C GLN A 189 -5.99 -16.70 -3.24
N GLU A 190 -4.74 -17.09 -3.03
CA GLU A 190 -4.00 -18.01 -3.92
C GLU A 190 -4.68 -19.39 -3.98
N ALA A 191 -5.10 -19.93 -2.83
CA ALA A 191 -5.86 -21.17 -2.78
C ALA A 191 -7.18 -21.06 -3.55
N TYR A 192 -7.92 -19.98 -3.34
CA TYR A 192 -9.15 -19.70 -4.06
C TYR A 192 -8.94 -19.58 -5.58
N ASN A 193 -7.92 -18.85 -6.01
CA ASN A 193 -7.61 -18.68 -7.43
C ASN A 193 -7.24 -20.03 -8.09
N THR A 194 -6.52 -20.90 -7.36
CA THR A 194 -6.14 -22.23 -7.87
C THR A 194 -7.36 -23.13 -8.05
N GLU A 195 -8.34 -23.02 -7.17
CA GLU A 195 -9.56 -23.84 -7.21
C GLU A 195 -10.58 -23.36 -8.25
N HIS A 196 -10.64 -22.04 -8.49
CA HIS A 196 -11.72 -21.44 -9.30
C HIS A 196 -11.25 -20.85 -10.65
N GLY A 197 -9.96 -20.87 -10.93
CA GLY A 197 -9.36 -20.42 -12.21
C GLY A 197 -9.07 -18.95 -12.22
#